data_377a3092abc906d6026135d1fef9f324
#
_entry.id   377a3092abc906d6026135d1fef9f324
#
_cell.length_a   1.000
_cell.length_b   1.000
_cell.length_c   1.000
_cell.angle_alpha   90.00
_cell.angle_beta   90.00
_cell.angle_gamma   90.00
#
_symmetry.space_group_name_H-M   'P 1'
#
loop_
_entity.id
_entity.type
_entity.pdbx_description
1 polymer ?
#
loop_
_entity_poly.entity_id
_entity_poly.type
_entity_poly.pdbx_seq_one_letter_code
_entity_poly.pdbx_strand_id
1 'polypeptide(L)' 'MAIDPVCKMKVDEKTAKHKTFYKGKTYYFCAPGCKIAFEEDPEKYL' A
#
# COMPACT_ATOMS: atom_id res chain seq x y z
N MET A 1 12.37 3.89 1.27
CA MET A 1 11.41 3.20 0.41
C MET A 1 10.35 2.48 1.23
N ALA A 2 9.16 2.39 0.68
CA ALA A 2 8.06 1.73 1.38
C ALA A 2 7.90 0.29 0.91
N ILE A 3 7.16 -0.49 1.67
CA ILE A 3 6.84 -1.87 1.31
C ILE A 3 5.34 -1.94 1.08
N ASP A 4 4.94 -2.48 -0.07
CA ASP A 4 3.54 -2.73 -0.37
C ASP A 4 3.04 -3.85 0.55
N PRO A 5 2.05 -3.59 1.42
CA PRO A 5 1.59 -4.63 2.35
C PRO A 5 0.86 -5.78 1.69
N VAL A 6 0.36 -5.59 0.47
CA VAL A 6 -0.38 -6.62 -0.23
C VAL A 6 0.56 -7.57 -0.97
N CYS A 7 1.41 -7.05 -1.83
CA CYS A 7 2.34 -7.90 -2.57
C CYS A 7 3.73 -7.98 -1.93
N LYS A 8 3.97 -7.17 -0.91
CA LYS A 8 5.21 -7.18 -0.11
C LYS A 8 6.46 -6.90 -0.93
N MET A 9 6.29 -6.05 -1.93
CA MET A 9 7.41 -5.62 -2.76
C MET A 9 7.80 -4.19 -2.42
N LYS A 10 9.05 -3.86 -2.67
CA LYS A 10 9.54 -2.51 -2.41
C LYS A 10 8.91 -1.53 -3.40
N VAL A 11 8.43 -0.42 -2.88
CA VAL A 11 7.80 0.63 -3.67
C VAL A 11 8.51 1.94 -3.40
N ASP A 12 8.85 2.66 -4.47
CA ASP A 12 9.47 3.97 -4.34
C ASP A 12 8.41 4.99 -3.99
N GLU A 13 8.53 5.60 -2.82
CA GLU A 13 7.57 6.58 -2.33
C GLU A 13 7.42 7.78 -3.26
N LYS A 14 8.48 8.13 -3.95
CA LYS A 14 8.47 9.28 -4.84
C LYS A 14 7.74 9.01 -6.14
N THR A 15 7.74 7.78 -6.60
CA THR A 15 7.13 7.43 -7.87
C THR A 15 5.82 6.66 -7.71
N ALA A 16 5.50 6.23 -6.50
CA ALA A 16 4.28 5.48 -6.24
C ALA A 16 3.06 6.36 -6.50
N LYS A 17 2.22 5.94 -7.42
CA LYS A 17 1.00 6.67 -7.76
C LYS A 17 -0.17 6.28 -6.86
N HIS A 18 -0.07 5.14 -6.22
CA HIS A 18 -1.15 4.60 -5.38
C HIS A 18 -0.69 4.58 -3.94
N LYS A 19 -1.42 5.26 -3.09
CA LYS A 19 -1.11 5.32 -1.67
C LYS A 19 -2.39 5.43 -0.87
N THR A 20 -2.32 4.97 0.38
CA THR A 20 -3.47 5.01 1.28
C THR A 20 -2.99 5.34 2.69
N PHE A 21 -3.70 6.22 3.36
CA PHE A 21 -3.40 6.58 4.74
C PHE A 21 -4.28 5.75 5.67
N TYR A 22 -3.68 5.01 6.60
CA TYR A 22 -4.43 4.14 7.49
C TYR A 22 -3.78 4.12 8.87
N LYS A 23 -4.58 4.41 9.89
CA LYS A 23 -4.16 4.41 11.30
C LYS A 23 -2.88 5.20 11.55
N GLY A 24 -2.82 6.39 10.98
CA GLY A 24 -1.69 7.28 11.18
C GLY A 24 -0.45 6.94 10.38
N LYS A 25 -0.56 6.04 9.41
CA LYS A 25 0.57 5.61 8.62
C LYS A 25 0.19 5.57 7.14
N THR A 26 1.10 6.02 6.28
CA THR A 26 0.88 6.01 4.84
C THR A 26 1.45 4.75 4.23
N TYR A 27 0.66 4.08 3.42
CA TYR A 27 1.07 2.87 2.71
C TYR A 27 1.10 3.13 1.22
N TYR A 28 2.10 2.61 0.55
CA TYR A 28 2.28 2.80 -0.89
C TYR A 28 2.09 1.47 -1.60
N PHE A 29 1.53 1.54 -2.81
CA PHE A 29 1.17 0.35 -3.57
C PHE A 29 1.75 0.39 -4.97
N CYS A 30 2.16 -0.76 -5.47
CA CYS A 30 2.75 -0.86 -6.80
C CYS A 30 1.70 -0.89 -7.90
N ALA A 31 0.45 -1.20 -7.57
CA ALA A 31 -0.62 -1.29 -8.55
C ALA A 31 -1.95 -0.92 -7.92
N PRO A 32 -2.92 -0.43 -8.72
CA PRO A 32 -4.23 -0.06 -8.17
C PRO A 32 -4.98 -1.24 -7.55
N GLY A 33 -4.76 -2.45 -8.07
CA GLY A 33 -5.38 -3.63 -7.49
C GLY A 33 -4.93 -3.89 -6.07
N CYS A 34 -3.65 -3.64 -5.78
CA CYS A 34 -3.13 -3.80 -4.43
C CYS A 34 -3.74 -2.77 -3.48
N LYS A 35 -3.90 -1.54 -3.95
CA LYS A 35 -4.51 -0.50 -3.14
C LYS A 35 -5.96 -0.86 -2.81
N ILE A 36 -6.72 -1.30 -3.78
CA ILE A 36 -8.12 -1.67 -3.58
C ILE A 36 -8.24 -2.83 -2.61
N ALA A 37 -7.41 -3.85 -2.79
CA ALA A 37 -7.42 -5.01 -1.90
C ALA A 37 -7.13 -4.59 -0.45
N PHE A 38 -6.16 -3.70 -0.26
CA PHE A 38 -5.82 -3.23 1.07
C PHE A 38 -6.98 -2.44 1.69
N GLU A 39 -7.61 -1.57 0.91
CA GLU A 39 -8.72 -0.76 1.42
C GLU A 39 -9.94 -1.58 1.81
N GLU A 40 -10.14 -2.70 1.15
CA GLU A 40 -11.25 -3.56 1.48
C GLU A 40 -11.05 -4.29 2.81
N ASP A 41 -9.82 -4.67 3.12
CA ASP A 41 -9.54 -5.40 4.35
C ASP A 41 -8.09 -5.11 4.79
N PRO A 42 -7.85 -3.89 5.32
CA PRO A 42 -6.48 -3.52 5.65
C PRO A 42 -5.86 -4.36 6.75
N GLU A 43 -6.63 -4.82 7.71
CA GLU A 43 -6.08 -5.59 8.81
C GLU A 43 -5.64 -6.98 8.39
N LYS A 44 -6.16 -7.46 7.27
CA LYS A 44 -5.73 -8.75 6.73
C LYS A 44 -4.25 -8.71 6.29
N TYR A 45 -3.80 -7.53 5.87
CA TYR A 45 -2.44 -7.38 5.35
C TYR A 45 -1.48 -6.78 6.37
N LEU A 46 -1.97 -6.40 7.52
CA LEU A 46 -1.12 -5.88 8.62
C LEU A 46 -0.86 -6.94 9.72
#